data_ce63b8761d70108fd21b48d31b56caa0
#
_entry.id   ce63b8761d70108fd21b48d31b56caa0
#
_cell.length_a   1.000
_cell.length_b   1.000
_cell.length_c   1.000
_cell.angle_alpha   90.00
_cell.angle_beta   90.00
_cell.angle_gamma   90.00
#
_symmetry.space_group_name_H-M   'P 1'
#
loop_
_entity.id
_entity.type
_entity.pdbx_description
1 polymer ?
#
loop_
_entity_poly.entity_id
_entity_poly.type
_entity_poly.pdbx_seq_one_letter_code
_entity_poly.pdbx_strand_id
1 'polypeptide(L)'
;NSVEEKLFVSSDKAYDRAQEEVGGLVYYNVENGCLYTIADDVLYKMDMNKGTKKELATGLNEDQYVASEDGHLVAYEKEDPSKSKSVTVMNLETDQEYEVTCKDGECIKPLGFMDGDFVYGVAKTEEVGTTLSGAQVIPMYKVEITSSKDKVIKTYEQSGIYMLSATFEDNMITLDRAVKDGDTYTGTAQDYITSSEEAKESNIYVQTYKTDLKETQVRLTYDDGISDKEPKLLKPKQVVLENIPQVSLDRKKETDAFYVYGHGRLQGTYNTAGKAIQKANDCGGVVVDADQNYIWERGNRDLKYSIDTEDADTEQLRQALAGGKSVVDAITEVYGSVMDLSGCTIDELLYNVNQGRPLIAVLDAQTTLMIVGYSDGIVSCEDIGSGARSNHAQSDFANVSVYLAAK
;
A
#
# COMPACT_ATOMS: atom_id res chain seq x y z
N ASN A 1 8.32 29.06 23.57
CA ASN A 1 7.85 28.16 22.53
C ASN A 1 6.32 28.10 22.60
N SER A 2 5.65 28.43 21.54
CA SER A 2 4.19 28.35 21.38
C SER A 2 3.86 27.46 20.18
N VAL A 3 2.71 26.82 20.23
CA VAL A 3 2.08 26.13 19.09
C VAL A 3 0.87 26.95 18.75
N GLU A 4 0.68 27.21 17.48
CA GLU A 4 -0.48 27.93 16.95
C GLU A 4 -1.09 27.06 15.84
N GLU A 5 -2.34 26.70 15.99
CA GLU A 5 -3.08 26.04 14.92
C GLU A 5 -3.43 27.04 13.82
N LYS A 6 -3.02 26.77 12.60
CA LYS A 6 -3.22 27.66 11.46
C LYS A 6 -4.43 27.28 10.62
N LEU A 7 -4.79 26.02 10.60
CA LEU A 7 -5.89 25.50 9.80
C LEU A 7 -6.49 24.28 10.50
N PHE A 8 -7.81 24.17 10.41
CA PHE A 8 -8.53 22.96 10.80
C PHE A 8 -9.32 22.47 9.57
N VAL A 9 -9.06 21.23 9.16
CA VAL A 9 -9.80 20.55 8.10
C VAL A 9 -10.66 19.48 8.77
N SER A 10 -11.98 19.68 8.73
CA SER A 10 -12.92 18.69 9.31
C SER A 10 -12.99 17.45 8.42
N SER A 11 -13.00 16.28 9.04
CA SER A 11 -13.21 15.00 8.40
C SER A 11 -14.06 14.12 9.31
N ASP A 12 -14.96 13.35 8.74
CA ASP A 12 -15.75 12.32 9.42
C ASP A 12 -15.03 10.96 9.44
N LYS A 13 -13.86 10.87 8.79
CA LYS A 13 -13.04 9.67 8.74
C LYS A 13 -12.13 9.58 9.98
N ALA A 14 -11.78 8.37 10.35
CA ALA A 14 -10.77 8.11 11.36
C ALA A 14 -9.42 8.74 10.98
N TYR A 15 -8.63 9.13 11.97
CA TYR A 15 -7.36 9.85 11.75
C TYR A 15 -6.43 9.15 10.76
N ASP A 16 -6.23 7.85 10.89
CA ASP A 16 -5.31 7.11 10.02
C ASP A 16 -5.80 7.08 8.56
N ARG A 17 -7.11 6.95 8.34
CA ARG A 17 -7.69 7.05 6.99
C ARG A 17 -7.54 8.46 6.41
N ALA A 18 -7.78 9.47 7.23
CA ALA A 18 -7.61 10.85 6.79
C ALA A 18 -6.13 11.15 6.46
N GLN A 19 -5.21 10.61 7.26
CA GLN A 19 -3.77 10.73 7.02
C GLN A 19 -3.36 10.03 5.72
N GLU A 20 -3.90 8.85 5.45
CA GLU A 20 -3.65 8.12 4.23
C GLU A 20 -4.10 8.87 2.99
N GLU A 21 -5.34 9.35 2.97
CA GLU A 21 -5.90 10.07 1.81
C GLU A 21 -5.14 11.34 1.46
N VAL A 22 -4.55 12.01 2.45
CA VAL A 22 -3.69 13.19 2.23
C VAL A 22 -2.21 12.82 2.10
N GLY A 23 -1.85 11.56 2.39
CA GLY A 23 -0.47 11.09 2.44
C GLY A 23 0.21 11.02 1.07
N GLY A 24 -0.55 10.99 -0.03
CA GLY A 24 0.00 11.04 -1.38
C GLY A 24 0.71 12.34 -1.71
N LEU A 25 0.29 13.44 -1.10
CA LEU A 25 0.95 14.73 -1.18
C LEU A 25 0.53 15.61 -0.01
N VAL A 26 1.48 16.03 0.82
CA VAL A 26 1.32 17.11 1.80
C VAL A 26 2.55 18.00 1.76
N TYR A 27 2.41 19.21 1.25
CA TYR A 27 3.49 20.18 1.17
C TYR A 27 3.04 21.55 1.68
N TYR A 28 3.77 22.10 2.65
CA TYR A 28 3.54 23.45 3.15
C TYR A 28 4.61 24.41 2.64
N ASN A 29 4.21 25.32 1.79
CA ASN A 29 5.07 26.40 1.32
C ASN A 29 5.11 27.53 2.36
N VAL A 30 6.24 27.66 3.04
CA VAL A 30 6.45 28.64 4.12
C VAL A 30 6.43 30.09 3.59
N GLU A 31 6.89 30.32 2.36
CA GLU A 31 7.01 31.66 1.79
C GLU A 31 5.65 32.29 1.48
N ASN A 32 4.75 31.50 0.86
CA ASN A 32 3.42 32.00 0.50
C ASN A 32 2.32 31.62 1.50
N GLY A 33 2.65 30.82 2.53
CA GLY A 33 1.71 30.37 3.55
C GLY A 33 0.60 29.46 3.03
N CYS A 34 0.87 28.69 1.97
CA CYS A 34 -0.09 27.78 1.37
C CYS A 34 0.25 26.31 1.68
N LEU A 35 -0.79 25.53 1.97
CA LEU A 35 -0.73 24.07 2.08
C LEU A 35 -1.23 23.46 0.78
N TYR A 36 -0.49 22.52 0.23
CA TYR A 36 -0.88 21.71 -0.91
C TYR A 36 -1.11 20.27 -0.47
N THR A 37 -2.21 19.68 -0.92
CA THR A 37 -2.55 18.29 -0.58
C THR A 37 -3.46 17.68 -1.64
N ILE A 38 -3.42 16.37 -1.77
CA ILE A 38 -4.39 15.60 -2.56
C ILE A 38 -5.35 14.94 -1.58
N ALA A 39 -6.63 15.11 -1.82
CA ALA A 39 -7.68 14.48 -1.05
C ALA A 39 -8.91 14.28 -1.95
N ASP A 40 -9.53 13.09 -1.89
CA ASP A 40 -10.70 12.71 -2.70
C ASP A 40 -10.50 12.98 -4.21
N ASP A 41 -9.38 12.56 -4.75
CA ASP A 41 -9.01 12.73 -6.17
C ASP A 41 -8.86 14.20 -6.60
N VAL A 42 -8.66 15.13 -5.65
CA VAL A 42 -8.50 16.57 -5.93
C VAL A 42 -7.20 17.09 -5.34
N LEU A 43 -6.42 17.78 -6.18
CA LEU A 43 -5.26 18.55 -5.73
C LEU A 43 -5.72 19.93 -5.26
N TYR A 44 -5.54 20.20 -3.97
CA TYR A 44 -5.91 21.46 -3.35
C TYR A 44 -4.69 22.34 -3.06
N LYS A 45 -4.86 23.64 -3.24
CA LYS A 45 -4.04 24.70 -2.65
C LYS A 45 -4.86 25.44 -1.61
N MET A 46 -4.42 25.43 -0.35
CA MET A 46 -5.11 26.07 0.77
C MET A 46 -4.29 27.22 1.30
N ASP A 47 -4.83 28.45 1.27
CA ASP A 47 -4.22 29.62 1.90
C ASP A 47 -4.46 29.56 3.41
N MET A 48 -3.39 29.31 4.17
CA MET A 48 -3.44 29.10 5.63
C MET A 48 -3.77 30.40 6.38
N ASN A 49 -3.51 31.56 5.76
CA ASN A 49 -3.78 32.86 6.37
C ASN A 49 -5.23 33.31 6.18
N LYS A 50 -5.81 32.98 5.03
CA LYS A 50 -7.17 33.37 4.67
C LYS A 50 -8.21 32.28 4.94
N GLY A 51 -7.78 31.02 5.15
CA GLY A 51 -8.70 29.89 5.29
C GLY A 51 -9.49 29.60 4.01
N THR A 52 -8.89 29.84 2.84
CA THR A 52 -9.52 29.58 1.54
C THR A 52 -8.86 28.42 0.82
N LYS A 53 -9.64 27.66 0.07
CA LYS A 53 -9.14 26.57 -0.78
C LYS A 53 -9.34 26.87 -2.26
N LYS A 54 -8.42 26.37 -3.08
CA LYS A 54 -8.53 26.36 -4.55
C LYS A 54 -8.24 24.95 -5.03
N GLU A 55 -9.08 24.43 -5.89
CA GLU A 55 -8.84 23.19 -6.62
C GLU A 55 -7.91 23.48 -7.81
N LEU A 56 -6.80 22.77 -7.88
CA LEU A 56 -5.83 22.89 -8.97
C LEU A 56 -6.08 21.83 -10.06
N ALA A 57 -6.41 20.60 -9.65
CA ALA A 57 -6.79 19.51 -10.53
C ALA A 57 -7.80 18.61 -9.82
N THR A 58 -8.67 17.95 -10.59
CA THR A 58 -9.73 17.05 -10.09
C THR A 58 -9.74 15.75 -10.87
N GLY A 59 -10.24 14.69 -10.25
CA GLY A 59 -10.34 13.36 -10.87
C GLY A 59 -8.98 12.63 -10.92
N LEU A 60 -8.08 12.95 -9.99
CA LEU A 60 -6.74 12.34 -9.89
C LEU A 60 -6.81 11.03 -9.13
N ASN A 61 -6.98 9.92 -9.85
CA ASN A 61 -6.79 8.59 -9.27
C ASN A 61 -5.30 8.35 -8.96
N GLU A 62 -4.99 7.35 -8.14
CA GLU A 62 -3.63 7.02 -7.71
C GLU A 62 -2.60 6.87 -8.86
N ASP A 63 -3.05 6.38 -10.01
CA ASP A 63 -2.20 6.20 -11.20
C ASP A 63 -1.99 7.49 -12.02
N GLN A 64 -2.67 8.59 -11.69
CA GLN A 64 -2.68 9.82 -12.48
C GLN A 64 -1.78 10.92 -11.91
N TYR A 65 -1.15 10.68 -10.79
CA TYR A 65 -0.20 11.64 -10.22
C TYR A 65 0.97 10.94 -9.52
N VAL A 66 2.06 11.66 -9.42
CA VAL A 66 3.23 11.29 -8.62
C VAL A 66 3.79 12.53 -7.93
N ALA A 67 4.34 12.36 -6.73
CA ALA A 67 4.99 13.43 -5.97
C ALA A 67 6.46 13.08 -5.70
N SER A 68 7.31 14.08 -5.54
CA SER A 68 8.67 13.89 -5.05
C SER A 68 8.67 13.45 -3.58
N GLU A 69 9.73 12.81 -3.13
CA GLU A 69 9.85 12.31 -1.74
C GLU A 69 9.66 13.41 -0.69
N ASP A 70 10.17 14.59 -0.96
CA ASP A 70 10.02 15.77 -0.09
C ASP A 70 8.71 16.55 -0.33
N GLY A 71 7.91 16.13 -1.31
CA GLY A 71 6.58 16.67 -1.63
C GLY A 71 6.57 18.03 -2.33
N HIS A 72 7.73 18.64 -2.64
CA HIS A 72 7.75 19.97 -3.28
C HIS A 72 7.48 19.95 -4.79
N LEU A 73 7.57 18.77 -5.43
CA LEU A 73 7.22 18.56 -6.83
C LEU A 73 6.02 17.62 -6.95
N VAL A 74 5.12 17.91 -7.86
CA VAL A 74 4.02 17.03 -8.24
C VAL A 74 3.87 17.01 -9.75
N ALA A 75 3.66 15.82 -10.31
CA ALA A 75 3.30 15.64 -11.70
C ALA A 75 1.94 14.94 -11.78
N TYR A 76 1.05 15.44 -12.62
CA TYR A 76 -0.30 14.89 -12.74
C TYR A 76 -0.85 14.99 -14.16
N GLU A 77 -1.75 14.09 -14.49
CA GLU A 77 -2.51 14.08 -15.73
C GLU A 77 -4.01 14.14 -15.45
N LYS A 78 -4.76 14.78 -16.36
CA LYS A 78 -6.21 15.01 -16.19
C LYS A 78 -7.06 13.97 -16.92
N GLU A 79 -6.45 13.20 -17.80
CA GLU A 79 -7.10 12.17 -18.60
C GLU A 79 -6.66 10.78 -18.10
N ASP A 80 -7.39 9.75 -18.48
CA ASP A 80 -6.99 8.36 -18.26
C ASP A 80 -5.56 8.12 -18.81
N PRO A 81 -4.63 7.51 -18.02
CA PRO A 81 -3.24 7.29 -18.43
C PRO A 81 -3.06 6.61 -19.79
N SER A 82 -4.02 5.76 -20.19
CA SER A 82 -4.00 5.09 -21.50
C SER A 82 -4.28 6.01 -22.69
N LYS A 83 -4.70 7.26 -22.44
CA LYS A 83 -5.11 8.23 -23.45
C LYS A 83 -4.48 9.60 -23.25
N SER A 84 -3.90 9.84 -22.09
CA SER A 84 -3.32 11.13 -21.72
C SER A 84 -2.20 11.51 -22.68
N LYS A 85 -2.31 12.71 -23.21
CA LYS A 85 -1.31 13.28 -24.15
C LYS A 85 -0.33 14.23 -23.45
N SER A 86 -0.63 14.62 -22.24
CA SER A 86 0.21 15.55 -21.50
C SER A 86 0.18 15.31 -19.99
N VAL A 87 1.28 15.62 -19.35
CA VAL A 87 1.44 15.65 -17.89
C VAL A 87 1.86 17.05 -17.48
N THR A 88 1.15 17.63 -16.53
CA THR A 88 1.54 18.87 -15.88
C THR A 88 2.50 18.58 -14.74
N VAL A 89 3.66 19.20 -14.75
CA VAL A 89 4.64 19.13 -13.66
C VAL A 89 4.68 20.48 -12.96
N MET A 90 4.46 20.48 -11.65
CA MET A 90 4.36 21.69 -10.85
C MET A 90 5.37 21.66 -9.69
N ASN A 91 6.09 22.76 -9.53
CA ASN A 91 6.92 23.02 -8.35
C ASN A 91 6.09 23.82 -7.34
N LEU A 92 5.72 23.21 -6.23
CA LEU A 92 4.86 23.78 -5.19
C LEU A 92 5.59 24.84 -4.32
N GLU A 93 6.92 24.87 -4.38
CA GLU A 93 7.72 25.89 -3.70
C GLU A 93 7.66 27.21 -4.46
N THR A 94 7.79 27.16 -5.78
CA THR A 94 7.87 28.33 -6.65
C THR A 94 6.58 28.70 -7.37
N ASP A 95 5.56 27.84 -7.28
CA ASP A 95 4.30 27.91 -8.08
C ASP A 95 4.57 27.86 -9.61
N GLN A 96 5.72 27.37 -10.04
CA GLN A 96 6.05 27.22 -11.47
C GLN A 96 5.55 25.88 -11.99
N GLU A 97 5.00 25.89 -13.19
CA GLU A 97 4.54 24.68 -13.86
C GLU A 97 5.06 24.62 -15.30
N TYR A 98 5.21 23.40 -15.80
CA TYR A 98 5.45 23.13 -17.21
C TYR A 98 4.68 21.87 -17.64
N GLU A 99 4.47 21.73 -18.92
CA GLU A 99 3.75 20.59 -19.48
C GLU A 99 4.68 19.74 -20.35
N VAL A 100 4.68 18.43 -20.10
CA VAL A 100 5.36 17.45 -20.95
C VAL A 100 4.31 16.80 -21.83
N THR A 101 4.58 16.69 -23.13
CA THR A 101 3.62 16.18 -24.13
C THR A 101 4.22 15.04 -24.93
N CYS A 102 3.39 14.11 -25.39
CA CYS A 102 3.76 13.07 -26.34
C CYS A 102 3.19 13.33 -27.74
N LYS A 103 3.59 12.50 -28.71
CA LYS A 103 3.15 12.62 -30.11
C LYS A 103 1.74 12.05 -30.31
N ASP A 104 1.14 12.36 -31.46
CA ASP A 104 -0.12 11.73 -31.84
C ASP A 104 0.04 10.20 -31.95
N GLY A 105 -0.95 9.46 -31.41
CA GLY A 105 -0.92 8.01 -31.31
C GLY A 105 -0.13 7.47 -30.10
N GLU A 106 0.42 8.35 -29.29
CA GLU A 106 1.10 7.99 -28.03
C GLU A 106 0.26 8.44 -26.83
N CYS A 107 0.54 7.84 -25.67
CA CYS A 107 0.12 8.29 -24.36
C CYS A 107 1.33 8.40 -23.43
N ILE A 108 1.22 9.26 -22.43
CA ILE A 108 2.27 9.54 -21.47
C ILE A 108 1.80 9.13 -20.08
N LYS A 109 2.67 8.54 -19.28
CA LYS A 109 2.38 8.15 -17.90
C LYS A 109 3.43 8.72 -16.95
N PRO A 110 3.04 9.47 -15.91
CA PRO A 110 3.97 9.89 -14.86
C PRO A 110 4.44 8.67 -14.08
N LEU A 111 5.74 8.58 -13.78
CA LEU A 111 6.34 7.47 -13.05
C LEU A 111 6.89 7.90 -11.69
N GLY A 112 7.49 9.08 -11.58
CA GLY A 112 8.06 9.57 -10.34
C GLY A 112 9.07 10.71 -10.54
N PHE A 113 9.85 10.95 -9.48
CA PHE A 113 10.94 11.91 -9.50
C PHE A 113 12.22 11.25 -8.99
N MET A 114 13.36 11.63 -9.55
CA MET A 114 14.68 11.24 -9.08
C MET A 114 15.58 12.49 -9.09
N ASP A 115 16.15 12.83 -7.93
CA ASP A 115 17.01 14.01 -7.74
C ASP A 115 16.38 15.35 -8.21
N GLY A 116 15.04 15.46 -8.11
CA GLY A 116 14.29 16.63 -8.57
C GLY A 116 13.96 16.65 -10.07
N ASP A 117 14.40 15.65 -10.82
CA ASP A 117 14.07 15.47 -12.24
C ASP A 117 12.83 14.59 -12.40
N PHE A 118 11.95 14.96 -13.33
CA PHE A 118 10.71 14.23 -13.59
C PHE A 118 10.93 13.04 -14.52
N VAL A 119 10.40 11.89 -14.14
CA VAL A 119 10.50 10.63 -14.87
C VAL A 119 9.12 10.21 -15.37
N TYR A 120 9.02 9.95 -16.67
CA TYR A 120 7.78 9.51 -17.30
C TYR A 120 8.00 8.45 -18.37
N GLY A 121 6.98 7.65 -18.60
CA GLY A 121 6.94 6.67 -19.67
C GLY A 121 6.09 7.11 -20.84
N VAL A 122 6.43 6.65 -22.04
CA VAL A 122 5.65 6.87 -23.26
C VAL A 122 5.26 5.52 -23.85
N ALA A 123 3.98 5.34 -24.11
CA ALA A 123 3.43 4.16 -24.76
C ALA A 123 2.67 4.54 -26.02
N LYS A 124 2.46 3.57 -26.92
CA LYS A 124 1.54 3.74 -28.03
C LYS A 124 0.14 3.37 -27.61
N THR A 125 -0.83 4.22 -27.90
CA THR A 125 -2.23 3.98 -27.50
C THR A 125 -2.81 2.70 -28.08
N GLU A 126 -2.35 2.27 -29.27
CA GLU A 126 -2.74 1.01 -29.92
C GLU A 126 -2.10 -0.23 -29.27
N GLU A 127 -1.07 -0.07 -28.44
CA GLU A 127 -0.36 -1.16 -27.76
C GLU A 127 -0.83 -1.35 -26.30
N VAL A 128 -1.75 -0.51 -25.81
CA VAL A 128 -2.39 -0.75 -24.51
C VAL A 128 -3.07 -2.13 -24.53
N GLY A 129 -2.73 -2.96 -23.57
CA GLY A 129 -3.11 -4.36 -23.58
C GLY A 129 -3.46 -4.87 -22.19
N THR A 130 -3.28 -6.16 -21.99
CA THR A 130 -3.52 -6.82 -20.71
C THR A 130 -2.34 -7.70 -20.32
N THR A 131 -2.20 -7.93 -19.00
CA THR A 131 -1.34 -9.01 -18.49
C THR A 131 -2.02 -10.37 -18.69
N LEU A 132 -1.30 -11.46 -18.45
CA LEU A 132 -1.87 -12.82 -18.41
C LEU A 132 -3.00 -12.97 -17.38
N SER A 133 -3.02 -12.15 -16.34
CA SER A 133 -4.10 -12.09 -15.33
C SER A 133 -5.31 -11.25 -15.77
N GLY A 134 -5.26 -10.61 -16.95
CA GLY A 134 -6.33 -9.76 -17.47
C GLY A 134 -6.33 -8.32 -16.95
N ALA A 135 -5.33 -7.91 -16.16
CA ALA A 135 -5.19 -6.53 -15.73
C ALA A 135 -4.75 -5.64 -16.90
N GLN A 136 -5.35 -4.46 -17.05
CA GLN A 136 -4.95 -3.49 -18.06
C GLN A 136 -3.52 -3.01 -17.79
N VAL A 137 -2.71 -2.90 -18.85
CA VAL A 137 -1.34 -2.39 -18.80
C VAL A 137 -1.10 -1.34 -19.88
N ILE A 138 -0.29 -0.35 -19.53
CA ILE A 138 0.22 0.66 -20.44
C ILE A 138 1.69 0.31 -20.72
N PRO A 139 2.00 -0.36 -21.85
CA PRO A 139 3.34 -0.85 -22.15
C PRO A 139 4.19 0.27 -22.71
N MET A 140 4.96 0.90 -21.86
CA MET A 140 5.82 2.02 -22.23
C MET A 140 7.02 1.50 -23.02
N TYR A 141 7.18 1.93 -24.26
CA TYR A 141 8.31 1.54 -25.11
C TYR A 141 9.57 2.36 -24.81
N LYS A 142 9.41 3.53 -24.17
CA LYS A 142 10.53 4.34 -23.69
C LYS A 142 10.19 5.00 -22.34
N VAL A 143 11.21 5.26 -21.54
CA VAL A 143 11.18 6.08 -20.32
C VAL A 143 12.13 7.25 -20.52
N GLU A 144 11.67 8.45 -20.22
CA GLU A 144 12.44 9.69 -20.33
C GLU A 144 12.55 10.38 -18.98
N ILE A 145 13.68 11.02 -18.74
CA ILE A 145 13.94 11.86 -17.57
C ILE A 145 14.12 13.29 -18.06
N THR A 146 13.33 14.20 -17.49
CA THR A 146 13.40 15.63 -17.83
C THR A 146 13.84 16.46 -16.64
N SER A 147 14.70 17.44 -16.91
CA SER A 147 15.04 18.46 -15.95
C SER A 147 13.86 19.43 -15.71
N SER A 148 13.98 20.24 -14.67
CA SER A 148 13.01 21.28 -14.28
C SER A 148 12.69 22.33 -15.39
N LYS A 149 13.33 22.23 -16.55
CA LYS A 149 13.14 23.12 -17.71
C LYS A 149 12.59 22.39 -18.93
N ASP A 150 11.89 21.30 -18.75
CA ASP A 150 11.34 20.45 -19.82
C ASP A 150 12.41 20.00 -20.85
N LYS A 151 13.61 19.78 -20.39
CA LYS A 151 14.69 19.25 -21.22
C LYS A 151 14.94 17.78 -20.92
N VAL A 152 14.72 16.91 -21.91
CA VAL A 152 15.07 15.50 -21.79
C VAL A 152 16.58 15.38 -21.58
N ILE A 153 16.98 14.80 -20.47
CA ILE A 153 18.38 14.57 -20.09
C ILE A 153 18.80 13.11 -20.25
N LYS A 154 17.85 12.19 -20.19
CA LYS A 154 18.08 10.76 -20.40
C LYS A 154 16.87 10.11 -21.03
N THR A 155 17.11 9.18 -21.94
CA THR A 155 16.09 8.30 -22.53
C THR A 155 16.53 6.86 -22.37
N TYR A 156 15.63 6.01 -21.87
CA TYR A 156 15.77 4.56 -21.86
C TYR A 156 14.79 3.97 -22.87
N GLU A 157 15.31 3.27 -23.86
CA GLU A 157 14.54 2.60 -24.90
C GLU A 157 15.27 1.33 -25.34
N GLN A 158 14.56 0.21 -25.44
CA GLN A 158 15.11 -1.05 -25.91
C GLN A 158 14.11 -1.73 -26.85
N SER A 159 14.55 -2.07 -28.05
CA SER A 159 13.69 -2.69 -29.08
C SER A 159 13.08 -3.99 -28.60
N GLY A 160 11.75 -4.11 -28.69
CA GLY A 160 10.98 -5.29 -28.29
C GLY A 160 10.79 -5.48 -26.79
N ILE A 161 11.28 -4.53 -25.99
CA ILE A 161 11.08 -4.50 -24.54
C ILE A 161 10.17 -3.34 -24.19
N TYR A 162 9.25 -3.60 -23.27
CA TYR A 162 8.31 -2.62 -22.72
C TYR A 162 8.49 -2.50 -21.22
N MET A 163 8.34 -1.31 -20.69
CA MET A 163 8.30 -1.05 -19.26
C MET A 163 6.84 -1.00 -18.81
N LEU A 164 6.51 -1.73 -17.74
CA LEU A 164 5.15 -1.77 -17.18
C LEU A 164 5.02 -0.86 -15.96
N SER A 165 6.08 -0.77 -15.16
CA SER A 165 6.18 0.08 -13.97
C SER A 165 7.63 0.48 -13.71
N ALA A 166 7.79 1.44 -12.80
CA ALA A 166 9.09 1.84 -12.27
C ALA A 166 8.97 2.00 -10.75
N THR A 167 10.00 1.56 -10.03
CA THR A 167 10.13 1.74 -8.58
C THR A 167 11.35 2.60 -8.31
N PHE A 168 11.21 3.54 -7.38
CA PHE A 168 12.23 4.51 -7.04
C PHE A 168 12.78 4.21 -5.64
N GLU A 169 14.08 4.02 -5.55
CA GLU A 169 14.78 3.79 -4.29
C GLU A 169 16.09 4.59 -4.30
N ASP A 170 16.22 5.54 -3.40
CA ASP A 170 17.39 6.43 -3.31
C ASP A 170 17.80 6.99 -4.68
N ASN A 171 18.96 6.55 -5.19
CA ASN A 171 19.53 6.98 -6.46
C ASN A 171 19.31 5.97 -7.59
N MET A 172 18.33 5.08 -7.48
CA MET A 172 18.09 4.02 -8.45
C MET A 172 16.61 3.95 -8.86
N ILE A 173 16.37 3.84 -10.16
CA ILE A 173 15.08 3.48 -10.72
C ILE A 173 15.15 2.04 -11.20
N THR A 174 14.32 1.18 -10.64
CA THR A 174 14.13 -0.19 -11.10
C THR A 174 12.99 -0.22 -12.11
N LEU A 175 13.25 -0.72 -13.31
CA LEU A 175 12.27 -0.85 -14.38
C LEU A 175 11.75 -2.28 -14.47
N ASP A 176 10.45 -2.46 -14.27
CA ASP A 176 9.76 -3.72 -14.52
C ASP A 176 9.50 -3.86 -16.00
N ARG A 177 10.16 -4.82 -16.62
CA ARG A 177 10.16 -5.00 -18.07
C ARG A 177 9.31 -6.17 -18.50
N ALA A 178 8.76 -6.07 -19.71
CA ALA A 178 8.00 -7.13 -20.36
C ALA A 178 8.33 -7.26 -21.84
N VAL A 179 8.02 -8.42 -22.39
CA VAL A 179 7.97 -8.70 -23.82
C VAL A 179 6.51 -8.90 -24.24
N LYS A 180 6.19 -8.47 -25.46
CA LYS A 180 4.86 -8.68 -26.03
C LYS A 180 4.75 -10.09 -26.61
N ASP A 181 3.69 -10.81 -26.26
CA ASP A 181 3.33 -12.11 -26.82
C ASP A 181 1.86 -12.08 -27.24
N GLY A 182 1.61 -11.93 -28.53
CA GLY A 182 0.29 -11.65 -29.06
C GLY A 182 -0.28 -10.34 -28.52
N ASP A 183 -1.42 -10.40 -27.84
CA ASP A 183 -2.08 -9.24 -27.20
C ASP A 183 -1.76 -9.11 -25.71
N THR A 184 -0.87 -9.95 -25.18
CA THR A 184 -0.48 -9.96 -23.77
C THR A 184 0.97 -9.54 -23.56
N TYR A 185 1.29 -9.14 -22.33
CA TYR A 185 2.65 -8.76 -21.90
C TYR A 185 3.13 -9.69 -20.80
N THR A 186 4.27 -10.35 -21.04
CA THR A 186 4.89 -11.26 -20.10
C THR A 186 6.15 -10.62 -19.50
N GLY A 187 6.23 -10.60 -18.18
CA GLY A 187 7.37 -10.03 -17.46
C GLY A 187 8.71 -10.68 -17.83
N THR A 188 9.75 -9.88 -17.90
CA THR A 188 11.13 -10.31 -18.13
C THR A 188 12.05 -9.73 -17.05
N ALA A 189 13.36 -9.98 -17.17
CA ALA A 189 14.31 -9.47 -16.18
C ALA A 189 14.25 -7.94 -16.05
N GLN A 190 14.27 -7.43 -14.83
CA GLN A 190 14.34 -6.01 -14.53
C GLN A 190 15.61 -5.37 -15.07
N ASP A 191 15.58 -4.05 -15.24
CA ASP A 191 16.75 -3.23 -15.56
C ASP A 191 16.76 -1.98 -14.68
N TYR A 192 17.90 -1.28 -14.64
CA TYR A 192 18.12 -0.23 -13.68
C TYR A 192 18.65 1.04 -14.32
N ILE A 193 18.14 2.17 -13.87
CA ILE A 193 18.71 3.49 -14.16
C ILE A 193 19.25 4.03 -12.83
N THR A 194 20.55 4.33 -12.80
CA THR A 194 21.20 4.86 -11.60
C THR A 194 21.58 6.33 -11.80
N SER A 195 21.43 7.12 -10.75
CA SER A 195 22.03 8.44 -10.64
C SER A 195 23.51 8.33 -10.28
N SER A 196 24.29 9.35 -10.61
CA SER A 196 25.68 9.46 -10.18
C SER A 196 25.82 10.18 -8.82
N GLU A 197 24.72 10.61 -8.23
CA GLU A 197 24.75 11.18 -6.88
C GLU A 197 24.97 10.06 -5.84
N GLU A 198 25.74 10.37 -4.80
CA GLU A 198 25.93 9.42 -3.70
C GLU A 198 24.61 9.23 -2.93
N ALA A 199 24.19 7.98 -2.79
CA ALA A 199 23.03 7.64 -1.98
C ALA A 199 23.25 8.09 -0.52
N LYS A 200 22.23 8.68 0.08
CA LYS A 200 22.25 9.00 1.51
C LYS A 200 22.16 7.68 2.29
N GLU A 201 23.26 7.24 2.88
CA GLU A 201 23.25 6.08 3.75
C GLU A 201 22.43 6.36 5.02
N SER A 202 21.48 5.47 5.30
CA SER A 202 20.77 5.48 6.57
C SER A 202 21.57 4.69 7.60
N ASN A 203 21.76 5.24 8.80
CA ASN A 203 22.30 4.53 9.95
C ASN A 203 21.22 3.82 10.78
N ILE A 204 20.00 3.73 10.24
CA ILE A 204 18.85 3.10 10.88
C ILE A 204 18.39 1.92 10.04
N TYR A 205 18.36 0.75 10.65
CA TYR A 205 17.97 -0.49 9.97
C TYR A 205 16.80 -1.16 10.67
N VAL A 206 15.91 -1.75 9.88
CA VAL A 206 14.86 -2.66 10.36
C VAL A 206 15.40 -4.08 10.33
N GLN A 207 15.46 -4.73 11.48
CA GLN A 207 15.93 -6.11 11.60
C GLN A 207 14.86 -6.98 12.22
N THR A 208 14.80 -8.22 11.76
CA THR A 208 13.98 -9.27 12.40
C THR A 208 14.84 -10.11 13.35
N TYR A 209 14.23 -10.55 14.46
CA TYR A 209 14.87 -11.42 15.42
C TYR A 209 13.83 -12.33 16.07
N LYS A 210 14.29 -13.44 16.64
CA LYS A 210 13.48 -14.44 17.33
C LYS A 210 13.77 -14.38 18.83
N THR A 211 12.74 -14.58 19.64
CA THR A 211 12.85 -14.72 21.09
C THR A 211 12.26 -16.07 21.53
N ASP A 212 12.46 -16.43 22.81
CA ASP A 212 11.87 -17.64 23.38
C ASP A 212 10.33 -17.61 23.46
N LEU A 213 9.73 -16.41 23.35
CA LEU A 213 8.29 -16.20 23.46
C LEU A 213 7.61 -15.95 22.10
N LYS A 214 8.33 -15.36 21.14
CA LYS A 214 7.79 -14.93 19.86
C LYS A 214 8.59 -15.50 18.69
N GLU A 215 7.90 -15.95 17.65
CA GLU A 215 8.51 -16.53 16.44
C GLU A 215 9.35 -15.52 15.68
N THR A 216 8.82 -14.35 15.47
CA THR A 216 9.53 -13.26 14.79
C THR A 216 9.13 -11.93 15.41
N GLN A 217 10.11 -11.09 15.65
CA GLN A 217 9.91 -9.71 16.10
C GLN A 217 10.72 -8.78 15.23
N VAL A 218 10.29 -7.52 15.15
CA VAL A 218 10.95 -6.47 14.37
C VAL A 218 11.54 -5.45 15.33
N ARG A 219 12.76 -5.01 15.06
CA ARG A 219 13.42 -3.94 15.83
C ARG A 219 14.12 -2.95 14.90
N LEU A 220 14.23 -1.72 15.36
CA LEU A 220 15.13 -0.72 14.78
C LEU A 220 16.54 -0.92 15.36
N THR A 221 17.52 -0.93 14.50
CA THR A 221 18.94 -1.01 14.87
C THR A 221 19.67 0.21 14.31
N TYR A 222 20.61 0.74 15.09
CA TYR A 222 21.39 1.93 14.76
C TYR A 222 22.86 1.55 14.75
N ASP A 223 23.64 2.00 13.76
CA ASP A 223 25.07 1.72 13.66
C ASP A 223 25.87 2.32 14.82
N ASP A 224 25.53 3.55 15.19
CA ASP A 224 26.24 4.28 16.25
C ASP A 224 25.70 4.00 17.65
N GLY A 225 24.70 3.12 17.77
CA GLY A 225 23.99 2.89 19.01
C GLY A 225 23.07 4.05 19.42
N ILE A 226 22.30 3.84 20.46
CA ILE A 226 21.38 4.84 21.02
C ILE A 226 22.05 5.47 22.24
N SER A 227 22.05 6.79 22.29
CA SER A 227 22.51 7.51 23.49
C SER A 227 21.57 7.24 24.67
N ASP A 228 22.09 6.79 25.79
CA ASP A 228 21.34 6.56 27.04
C ASP A 228 20.83 7.86 27.72
N LYS A 229 20.99 8.98 27.05
CA LYS A 229 20.45 10.25 27.58
C LYS A 229 18.93 10.25 27.37
N GLU A 230 18.21 10.54 28.45
CA GLU A 230 16.76 10.73 28.35
C GLU A 230 16.44 11.77 27.27
N PRO A 231 15.50 11.48 26.37
CA PRO A 231 15.12 12.43 25.34
C PRO A 231 14.56 13.70 25.96
N LYS A 232 14.99 14.84 25.44
CA LYS A 232 14.48 16.13 25.91
C LYS A 232 13.05 16.31 25.45
N LEU A 233 12.11 16.19 26.37
CA LEU A 233 10.70 16.44 26.09
C LEU A 233 10.47 17.94 25.92
N LEU A 234 10.22 18.36 24.69
CA LEU A 234 9.85 19.73 24.35
C LEU A 234 8.32 19.86 24.38
N LYS A 235 7.82 20.64 25.34
CA LYS A 235 6.40 21.00 25.41
C LYS A 235 6.21 22.42 24.91
N PRO A 236 5.14 22.72 24.15
CA PRO A 236 4.82 24.09 23.79
C PRO A 236 4.52 24.90 25.07
N LYS A 237 4.94 26.14 25.10
CA LYS A 237 4.62 27.05 26.23
C LYS A 237 3.17 27.54 26.15
N GLN A 238 2.65 27.64 24.97
CA GLN A 238 1.32 28.14 24.69
C GLN A 238 0.78 27.45 23.45
N VAL A 239 -0.51 27.09 23.46
CA VAL A 239 -1.28 26.66 22.30
C VAL A 239 -2.34 27.73 22.06
N VAL A 240 -2.36 28.29 20.86
CA VAL A 240 -3.34 29.32 20.45
C VAL A 240 -4.38 28.68 19.57
N LEU A 241 -5.64 28.69 20.03
CA LEU A 241 -6.77 28.05 19.36
C LEU A 241 -7.85 29.06 18.93
N GLU A 242 -7.56 30.37 18.99
CA GLU A 242 -8.53 31.41 18.67
C GLU A 242 -8.54 31.72 17.16
N ASN A 243 -9.73 31.84 16.59
CA ASN A 243 -9.96 32.24 15.19
C ASN A 243 -9.28 31.35 14.14
N ILE A 244 -9.27 30.04 14.36
CA ILE A 244 -8.70 29.06 13.43
C ILE A 244 -9.56 29.03 12.17
N PRO A 245 -8.99 29.25 10.97
CA PRO A 245 -9.71 29.03 9.71
C PRO A 245 -10.14 27.57 9.57
N GLN A 246 -11.40 27.32 9.22
CA GLN A 246 -11.93 25.99 8.97
C GLN A 246 -12.17 25.78 7.50
N VAL A 247 -11.63 24.69 6.96
CA VAL A 247 -11.86 24.22 5.60
C VAL A 247 -12.52 22.85 5.67
N SER A 248 -13.66 22.70 4.99
CA SER A 248 -14.33 21.40 4.86
C SER A 248 -14.01 20.78 3.51
N LEU A 249 -13.67 19.50 3.53
CA LEU A 249 -13.53 18.67 2.33
C LEU A 249 -14.68 17.67 2.30
N ASP A 250 -15.36 17.58 1.15
CA ASP A 250 -16.37 16.53 0.93
C ASP A 250 -15.65 15.24 0.53
N ARG A 251 -15.79 14.19 1.32
CA ARG A 251 -15.04 12.94 1.13
C ARG A 251 -15.97 11.76 0.88
N LYS A 252 -15.55 10.88 -0.01
CA LYS A 252 -16.21 9.59 -0.21
C LYS A 252 -15.91 8.66 0.94
N LYS A 253 -16.92 7.93 1.42
CA LYS A 253 -16.74 6.93 2.46
C LYS A 253 -16.30 5.59 1.84
N GLU A 254 -15.10 5.14 2.15
CA GLU A 254 -14.63 3.80 1.81
C GLU A 254 -14.97 2.82 2.93
N THR A 255 -15.42 1.62 2.58
CA THR A 255 -15.89 0.64 3.57
C THR A 255 -15.11 -0.66 3.59
N ASP A 256 -14.43 -1.05 2.51
CA ASP A 256 -13.88 -2.40 2.34
C ASP A 256 -12.42 -2.40 1.86
N ALA A 257 -11.58 -1.55 2.44
CA ALA A 257 -10.16 -1.47 2.09
C ALA A 257 -9.27 -2.01 3.23
N PHE A 258 -8.13 -2.57 2.84
CA PHE A 258 -7.05 -3.00 3.72
C PHE A 258 -5.81 -2.16 3.41
N TYR A 259 -5.23 -1.57 4.44
CA TYR A 259 -4.12 -0.62 4.37
C TYR A 259 -2.85 -1.26 4.89
N VAL A 260 -1.77 -1.15 4.13
CA VAL A 260 -0.47 -1.68 4.51
C VAL A 260 0.44 -0.54 4.93
N TYR A 261 0.88 -0.56 6.17
CA TYR A 261 1.87 0.36 6.69
C TYR A 261 3.20 -0.36 6.91
N GLY A 262 4.29 0.21 6.42
CA GLY A 262 5.64 -0.29 6.61
C GLY A 262 6.64 0.87 6.50
N HIS A 263 7.75 0.79 7.23
CA HIS A 263 8.77 1.83 7.24
C HIS A 263 8.24 3.24 7.59
N GLY A 264 7.20 3.30 8.45
CA GLY A 264 6.60 4.56 8.90
C GLY A 264 5.72 5.28 7.88
N ARG A 265 5.32 4.61 6.79
CA ARG A 265 4.45 5.19 5.75
C ARG A 265 3.52 4.13 5.16
N LEU A 266 2.48 4.58 4.48
CA LEU A 266 1.60 3.72 3.70
C LEU A 266 2.39 3.09 2.53
N GLN A 267 2.24 1.78 2.38
CA GLN A 267 2.84 0.99 1.31
C GLN A 267 1.83 0.59 0.23
N GLY A 268 0.55 0.72 0.49
CA GLY A 268 -0.52 0.44 -0.46
C GLY A 268 -1.86 0.17 0.20
N THR A 269 -2.92 0.23 -0.62
CA THR A 269 -4.31 -0.07 -0.27
C THR A 269 -4.81 -1.22 -1.12
N TYR A 270 -5.52 -2.15 -0.53
CA TYR A 270 -5.95 -3.40 -1.18
C TYR A 270 -7.41 -3.73 -0.87
N ASN A 271 -8.09 -4.34 -1.83
CA ASN A 271 -9.48 -4.78 -1.68
C ASN A 271 -9.61 -6.17 -1.04
N THR A 272 -8.49 -6.90 -0.88
CA THR A 272 -8.46 -8.21 -0.23
C THR A 272 -7.37 -8.26 0.83
N ALA A 273 -7.69 -8.87 1.96
CA ALA A 273 -6.74 -9.03 3.07
C ALA A 273 -5.51 -9.84 2.64
N GLY A 274 -5.68 -10.87 1.80
CA GLY A 274 -4.57 -11.71 1.33
C GLY A 274 -3.50 -10.91 0.58
N LYS A 275 -3.89 -10.05 -0.35
CA LYS A 275 -2.93 -9.19 -1.07
C LYS A 275 -2.24 -8.18 -0.14
N ALA A 276 -2.99 -7.63 0.81
CA ALA A 276 -2.44 -6.72 1.80
C ALA A 276 -1.40 -7.42 2.69
N ILE A 277 -1.68 -8.65 3.14
CA ILE A 277 -0.77 -9.45 3.97
C ILE A 277 0.53 -9.76 3.22
N GLN A 278 0.45 -10.20 1.95
CA GLN A 278 1.63 -10.44 1.13
C GLN A 278 2.50 -9.19 1.05
N LYS A 279 1.92 -8.04 0.74
CA LYS A 279 2.66 -6.77 0.69
C LYS A 279 3.25 -6.40 2.05
N ALA A 280 2.48 -6.53 3.13
CA ALA A 280 2.98 -6.24 4.47
C ALA A 280 4.12 -7.17 4.88
N ASN A 281 4.05 -8.45 4.50
CA ASN A 281 5.13 -9.40 4.75
C ASN A 281 6.42 -9.02 4.01
N ASP A 282 6.31 -8.59 2.75
CA ASP A 282 7.46 -8.15 1.94
C ASP A 282 8.15 -6.91 2.53
N CYS A 283 7.40 -5.95 3.03
CA CYS A 283 7.97 -4.70 3.55
C CYS A 283 8.13 -4.67 5.09
N GLY A 284 7.95 -5.81 5.77
CA GLY A 284 8.03 -5.86 7.25
C GLY A 284 6.99 -5.00 7.94
N GLY A 285 5.83 -4.84 7.33
CA GLY A 285 4.77 -3.94 7.74
C GLY A 285 3.62 -4.61 8.49
N VAL A 286 2.52 -3.87 8.62
CA VAL A 286 1.26 -4.28 9.24
C VAL A 286 0.10 -4.05 8.30
N VAL A 287 -0.99 -4.78 8.48
CA VAL A 287 -2.26 -4.56 7.78
C VAL A 287 -3.30 -4.09 8.76
N VAL A 288 -3.97 -2.99 8.44
CA VAL A 288 -5.14 -2.50 9.17
C VAL A 288 -6.34 -2.40 8.24
N ASP A 289 -7.54 -2.47 8.79
CA ASP A 289 -8.76 -2.24 8.03
C ASP A 289 -9.18 -0.75 8.04
N ALA A 290 -10.30 -0.48 7.41
CA ALA A 290 -10.90 0.84 7.34
C ALA A 290 -11.27 1.47 8.70
N ASP A 291 -11.50 0.64 9.71
CA ASP A 291 -11.83 1.05 11.08
C ASP A 291 -10.60 1.03 11.99
N GLN A 292 -9.39 0.89 11.40
CA GLN A 292 -8.08 0.86 12.07
C GLN A 292 -7.86 -0.37 12.98
N ASN A 293 -8.62 -1.43 12.77
CA ASN A 293 -8.36 -2.67 13.47
C ASN A 293 -7.15 -3.37 12.84
N TYR A 294 -6.26 -3.89 13.66
CA TYR A 294 -5.16 -4.72 13.20
C TYR A 294 -5.69 -6.02 12.60
N ILE A 295 -5.39 -6.22 11.33
CA ILE A 295 -5.74 -7.44 10.59
C ILE A 295 -4.58 -8.42 10.59
N TRP A 296 -3.34 -7.91 10.49
CA TRP A 296 -2.15 -8.74 10.45
C TRP A 296 -0.89 -7.96 10.81
N GLU A 297 0.03 -8.61 11.52
CA GLU A 297 1.36 -8.10 11.86
C GLU A 297 2.41 -9.17 11.57
N ARG A 298 3.52 -8.78 10.95
CA ARG A 298 4.59 -9.70 10.62
C ARG A 298 5.23 -10.29 11.87
N GLY A 299 5.17 -11.63 11.99
CA GLY A 299 5.82 -12.38 13.05
C GLY A 299 5.36 -12.09 14.47
N ASN A 300 4.31 -11.31 14.66
CA ASN A 300 3.73 -11.03 15.99
C ASN A 300 2.77 -12.14 16.42
N ARG A 301 3.29 -13.37 16.52
CA ARG A 301 2.54 -14.53 17.00
C ARG A 301 3.38 -15.36 17.97
N ASP A 302 2.73 -16.10 18.82
CA ASP A 302 3.36 -17.00 19.77
C ASP A 302 3.94 -18.23 19.05
N LEU A 303 4.88 -18.94 19.67
CA LEU A 303 5.45 -20.16 19.10
C LEU A 303 4.45 -21.30 18.98
N LYS A 304 3.43 -21.29 19.83
CA LYS A 304 2.31 -22.23 19.83
C LYS A 304 1.03 -21.55 20.27
N TYR A 305 -0.06 -21.95 19.67
CA TYR A 305 -1.39 -21.48 20.05
C TYR A 305 -2.46 -22.51 19.71
N SER A 306 -3.57 -22.49 20.43
CA SER A 306 -4.74 -23.32 20.16
C SER A 306 -5.99 -22.54 20.51
N ILE A 307 -6.93 -22.50 19.58
CA ILE A 307 -8.27 -21.94 19.78
C ILE A 307 -9.11 -22.95 20.57
N ASP A 308 -9.92 -22.45 21.49
CA ASP A 308 -10.97 -23.25 22.11
C ASP A 308 -12.09 -23.43 21.08
N THR A 309 -12.31 -24.64 20.63
CA THR A 309 -13.33 -24.98 19.64
C THR A 309 -14.67 -25.42 20.26
N GLU A 310 -14.79 -25.36 21.58
CA GLU A 310 -16.03 -25.65 22.29
C GLU A 310 -16.91 -24.41 22.50
N ASP A 311 -16.46 -23.25 21.96
CA ASP A 311 -17.26 -22.02 21.98
C ASP A 311 -18.49 -22.09 21.04
N ALA A 312 -19.49 -21.23 21.35
CA ALA A 312 -20.75 -21.23 20.62
C ALA A 312 -20.60 -20.84 19.15
N ASP A 313 -19.65 -19.94 18.82
CA ASP A 313 -19.45 -19.44 17.47
C ASP A 313 -18.82 -20.51 16.58
N THR A 314 -17.82 -21.22 17.09
CA THR A 314 -17.20 -22.35 16.38
C THR A 314 -18.20 -23.46 16.13
N GLU A 315 -19.07 -23.76 17.10
CA GLU A 315 -20.14 -24.78 16.93
C GLU A 315 -21.18 -24.33 15.89
N GLN A 316 -21.58 -23.06 15.89
CA GLN A 316 -22.50 -22.51 14.88
C GLN A 316 -21.89 -22.56 13.48
N LEU A 317 -20.59 -22.21 13.34
CA LEU A 317 -19.88 -22.30 12.08
C LEU A 317 -19.87 -23.74 11.54
N ARG A 318 -19.56 -24.70 12.42
CA ARG A 318 -19.58 -26.14 12.07
C ARG A 318 -20.94 -26.59 11.61
N GLN A 319 -22.03 -26.22 12.32
CA GLN A 319 -23.41 -26.54 11.96
C GLN A 319 -23.83 -25.92 10.63
N ALA A 320 -23.47 -24.67 10.38
CA ALA A 320 -23.77 -23.98 9.13
C ALA A 320 -23.10 -24.67 7.93
N LEU A 321 -21.85 -25.07 8.06
CA LEU A 321 -21.09 -25.79 7.03
C LEU A 321 -21.62 -27.21 6.83
N ALA A 322 -21.91 -27.97 7.90
CA ALA A 322 -22.53 -29.28 7.82
C ALA A 322 -23.94 -29.24 7.21
N GLY A 323 -24.66 -28.12 7.35
CA GLY A 323 -25.93 -27.83 6.71
C GLY A 323 -25.86 -27.51 5.21
N GLY A 324 -24.64 -27.52 4.63
CA GLY A 324 -24.41 -27.28 3.19
C GLY A 324 -24.32 -25.83 2.77
N LYS A 325 -24.12 -24.90 3.72
CA LYS A 325 -23.81 -23.48 3.38
C LYS A 325 -22.42 -23.39 2.76
N SER A 326 -22.24 -22.39 1.91
CA SER A 326 -20.89 -22.04 1.45
C SER A 326 -20.02 -21.56 2.62
N VAL A 327 -18.70 -21.72 2.53
CA VAL A 327 -17.77 -21.29 3.59
C VAL A 327 -17.91 -19.78 3.84
N VAL A 328 -18.06 -18.99 2.79
CA VAL A 328 -18.24 -17.53 2.88
C VAL A 328 -19.53 -17.20 3.61
N ASP A 329 -20.66 -17.83 3.24
CA ASP A 329 -21.96 -17.56 3.90
C ASP A 329 -21.96 -17.99 5.36
N ALA A 330 -21.32 -19.13 5.68
CA ALA A 330 -21.23 -19.64 7.04
C ALA A 330 -20.40 -18.71 7.95
N ILE A 331 -19.23 -18.25 7.49
CA ILE A 331 -18.40 -17.30 8.24
C ILE A 331 -19.14 -15.96 8.39
N THR A 332 -19.78 -15.46 7.34
CA THR A 332 -20.51 -14.19 7.37
C THR A 332 -21.68 -14.24 8.34
N GLU A 333 -22.39 -15.36 8.42
CA GLU A 333 -23.53 -15.52 9.34
C GLU A 333 -23.10 -15.51 10.81
N VAL A 334 -21.98 -16.17 11.13
CA VAL A 334 -21.52 -16.32 12.51
C VAL A 334 -20.74 -15.10 12.99
N TYR A 335 -19.86 -14.57 12.15
CA TYR A 335 -18.92 -13.50 12.53
C TYR A 335 -19.24 -12.14 11.89
N GLY A 336 -20.25 -12.05 11.04
CA GLY A 336 -20.68 -10.80 10.38
C GLY A 336 -19.88 -10.43 9.12
N SER A 337 -18.63 -10.89 8.99
CA SER A 337 -17.80 -10.61 7.82
C SER A 337 -16.73 -11.68 7.59
N VAL A 338 -16.27 -11.78 6.36
CA VAL A 338 -15.26 -12.75 5.92
C VAL A 338 -14.08 -12.04 5.24
N MET A 339 -12.87 -12.48 5.56
CA MET A 339 -11.66 -12.05 4.86
C MET A 339 -11.24 -13.11 3.85
N ASP A 340 -10.99 -12.67 2.62
CA ASP A 340 -10.29 -13.47 1.62
C ASP A 340 -8.77 -13.34 1.84
N LEU A 341 -8.17 -14.45 2.24
CA LEU A 341 -6.75 -14.60 2.54
C LEU A 341 -6.01 -15.43 1.47
N SER A 342 -6.67 -15.63 0.33
CA SER A 342 -6.13 -16.45 -0.76
C SER A 342 -4.79 -15.91 -1.28
N GLY A 343 -3.89 -16.84 -1.59
CA GLY A 343 -2.55 -16.56 -2.08
C GLY A 343 -1.48 -16.37 -0.99
N CYS A 344 -1.87 -16.27 0.28
CA CYS A 344 -0.92 -16.26 1.39
C CYS A 344 -0.40 -17.69 1.70
N THR A 345 0.77 -17.77 2.31
CA THR A 345 1.30 -19.00 2.86
C THR A 345 0.66 -19.32 4.21
N ILE A 346 0.65 -20.58 4.59
CA ILE A 346 0.15 -21.00 5.92
C ILE A 346 0.88 -20.26 7.05
N ASP A 347 2.18 -20.05 6.91
CA ASP A 347 3.00 -19.37 7.92
C ASP A 347 2.53 -17.92 8.16
N GLU A 348 2.23 -17.17 7.11
CA GLU A 348 1.65 -15.83 7.22
C GLU A 348 0.29 -15.85 7.92
N LEU A 349 -0.51 -16.89 7.67
CA LEU A 349 -1.89 -16.98 8.14
C LEU A 349 -2.05 -17.47 9.58
N LEU A 350 -1.03 -18.10 10.16
CA LEU A 350 -1.07 -18.53 11.58
C LEU A 350 -1.21 -17.34 12.54
N TYR A 351 -0.92 -16.12 12.10
CA TYR A 351 -1.24 -14.92 12.86
C TYR A 351 -2.75 -14.84 13.21
N ASN A 352 -3.64 -15.15 12.26
CA ASN A 352 -5.09 -15.15 12.50
C ASN A 352 -5.48 -16.17 13.57
N VAL A 353 -4.90 -17.36 13.53
CA VAL A 353 -5.10 -18.38 14.55
C VAL A 353 -4.64 -17.88 15.93
N ASN A 354 -3.50 -17.18 15.99
CA ASN A 354 -2.99 -16.59 17.24
C ASN A 354 -3.90 -15.48 17.79
N GLN A 355 -4.71 -14.83 16.94
CA GLN A 355 -5.71 -13.86 17.35
C GLN A 355 -7.05 -14.51 17.76
N GLY A 356 -7.11 -15.83 17.88
CA GLY A 356 -8.32 -16.57 18.21
C GLY A 356 -9.31 -16.72 17.05
N ARG A 357 -8.91 -16.42 15.82
CA ARG A 357 -9.75 -16.53 14.63
C ARG A 357 -9.49 -17.83 13.90
N PRO A 358 -10.49 -18.73 13.77
CA PRO A 358 -10.32 -19.94 12.98
C PRO A 358 -10.01 -19.62 11.52
N LEU A 359 -9.03 -20.34 10.97
CA LEU A 359 -8.65 -20.21 9.56
C LEU A 359 -9.23 -21.40 8.78
N ILE A 360 -9.95 -21.11 7.73
CA ILE A 360 -10.54 -22.15 6.87
C ILE A 360 -9.65 -22.33 5.64
N ALA A 361 -9.09 -23.51 5.48
CA ALA A 361 -8.33 -23.94 4.31
C ALA A 361 -9.22 -24.79 3.39
N VAL A 362 -9.40 -24.35 2.14
CA VAL A 362 -10.13 -25.11 1.12
C VAL A 362 -9.13 -25.87 0.28
N LEU A 363 -9.03 -27.20 0.51
CA LEU A 363 -8.06 -28.05 -0.17
C LEU A 363 -8.56 -28.45 -1.56
N ASP A 364 -9.84 -28.80 -1.62
CA ASP A 364 -10.54 -29.16 -2.87
C ASP A 364 -12.06 -28.96 -2.71
N ALA A 365 -12.84 -29.34 -3.72
CA ALA A 365 -14.29 -29.16 -3.71
C ALA A 365 -15.05 -29.95 -2.62
N GLN A 366 -14.38 -30.88 -1.95
CA GLN A 366 -14.98 -31.78 -0.96
C GLN A 366 -14.30 -31.71 0.41
N THR A 367 -13.07 -31.20 0.46
CA THR A 367 -12.24 -31.20 1.66
C THR A 367 -11.98 -29.78 2.14
N THR A 368 -12.52 -29.45 3.30
CA THR A 368 -12.33 -28.15 3.94
C THR A 368 -11.88 -28.39 5.38
N LEU A 369 -10.70 -27.88 5.73
CA LEU A 369 -10.14 -27.97 7.07
C LEU A 369 -10.23 -26.64 7.80
N MET A 370 -10.67 -26.70 9.03
CA MET A 370 -10.59 -25.59 9.96
C MET A 370 -9.29 -25.70 10.75
N ILE A 371 -8.41 -24.71 10.62
CA ILE A 371 -7.14 -24.64 11.32
C ILE A 371 -7.40 -23.93 12.66
N VAL A 372 -7.15 -24.66 13.75
CA VAL A 372 -7.51 -24.20 15.11
C VAL A 372 -6.29 -24.14 16.04
N GLY A 373 -5.11 -24.48 15.57
CA GLY A 373 -3.91 -24.39 16.38
C GLY A 373 -2.64 -24.70 15.62
N TYR A 374 -1.51 -24.43 16.28
CA TYR A 374 -0.19 -24.76 15.75
C TYR A 374 0.85 -24.89 16.86
N SER A 375 1.88 -25.68 16.60
CA SER A 375 3.07 -25.82 17.46
C SER A 375 4.20 -26.48 16.66
N ASP A 376 5.43 -25.95 16.74
CA ASP A 376 6.65 -26.55 16.19
C ASP A 376 6.56 -27.03 14.72
N GLY A 377 5.96 -26.20 13.86
CA GLY A 377 5.79 -26.51 12.44
C GLY A 377 4.66 -27.50 12.13
N ILE A 378 3.87 -27.88 13.14
CA ILE A 378 2.65 -28.68 13.03
C ILE A 378 1.44 -27.77 13.13
N VAL A 379 0.45 -28.02 12.30
CA VAL A 379 -0.85 -27.34 12.26
C VAL A 379 -1.93 -28.30 12.73
N SER A 380 -2.68 -27.88 13.73
CA SER A 380 -3.83 -28.64 14.25
C SER A 380 -5.09 -28.24 13.51
N CYS A 381 -5.74 -29.22 12.93
CA CYS A 381 -6.92 -29.03 12.07
C CYS A 381 -8.11 -29.84 12.59
N GLU A 382 -9.30 -29.35 12.22
CA GLU A 382 -10.55 -30.08 12.37
C GLU A 382 -11.23 -30.17 10.98
N ASP A 383 -11.55 -31.38 10.55
CA ASP A 383 -12.37 -31.58 9.36
C ASP A 383 -13.80 -31.16 9.63
N ILE A 384 -14.29 -30.20 8.87
CA ILE A 384 -15.58 -29.55 9.15
C ILE A 384 -16.76 -30.51 8.96
N GLY A 385 -16.64 -31.44 8.00
CA GLY A 385 -17.72 -32.38 7.69
C GLY A 385 -17.88 -33.48 8.74
N SER A 386 -16.76 -33.98 9.29
CA SER A 386 -16.74 -35.10 10.24
C SER A 386 -16.49 -34.69 11.69
N GLY A 387 -15.98 -33.50 11.94
CA GLY A 387 -15.49 -33.06 13.23
C GLY A 387 -14.20 -33.77 13.69
N ALA A 388 -13.55 -34.52 12.79
CA ALA A 388 -12.35 -35.25 13.12
C ALA A 388 -11.15 -34.32 13.22
N ARG A 389 -10.40 -34.44 14.33
CA ARG A 389 -9.17 -33.67 14.53
C ARG A 389 -7.97 -34.39 13.94
N SER A 390 -7.08 -33.64 13.34
CA SER A 390 -5.85 -34.14 12.73
C SER A 390 -4.73 -33.12 12.87
N ASN A 391 -3.49 -33.61 12.80
CA ASN A 391 -2.30 -32.76 12.80
C ASN A 391 -1.57 -32.96 11.48
N HIS A 392 -1.17 -31.85 10.88
CA HIS A 392 -0.50 -31.79 9.58
C HIS A 392 0.81 -31.01 9.69
N ALA A 393 1.80 -31.33 8.89
CA ALA A 393 2.97 -30.48 8.76
C ALA A 393 2.58 -29.19 7.98
N GLN A 394 3.22 -28.07 8.31
CA GLN A 394 2.97 -26.82 7.54
C GLN A 394 3.25 -27.01 6.04
N SER A 395 4.21 -27.86 5.68
CA SER A 395 4.53 -28.21 4.30
C SER A 395 3.36 -28.84 3.52
N ASP A 396 2.41 -29.47 4.21
CA ASP A 396 1.26 -30.13 3.56
C ASP A 396 0.30 -29.08 2.96
N PHE A 397 0.39 -27.83 3.41
CA PHE A 397 -0.39 -26.71 2.93
C PHE A 397 0.30 -25.91 1.80
N ALA A 398 1.48 -26.31 1.33
CA ALA A 398 2.25 -25.57 0.32
C ALA A 398 1.49 -25.34 -1.01
N ASN A 399 0.53 -26.20 -1.34
CA ASN A 399 -0.27 -26.10 -2.55
C ASN A 399 -1.71 -25.57 -2.30
N VAL A 400 -2.04 -25.23 -1.08
CA VAL A 400 -3.35 -24.66 -0.75
C VAL A 400 -3.32 -23.17 -1.09
N SER A 401 -4.23 -22.74 -1.96
CA SER A 401 -4.27 -21.34 -2.44
C SER A 401 -5.49 -20.57 -1.94
N VAL A 402 -6.48 -21.23 -1.35
CA VAL A 402 -7.71 -20.60 -0.90
C VAL A 402 -7.83 -20.71 0.61
N TYR A 403 -7.79 -19.56 1.25
CA TYR A 403 -7.97 -19.43 2.70
C TYR A 403 -8.99 -18.34 3.01
N LEU A 404 -9.83 -18.60 4.00
CA LEU A 404 -10.84 -17.67 4.49
C LEU A 404 -10.79 -17.60 6.02
N ALA A 405 -11.05 -16.43 6.59
CA ALA A 405 -11.18 -16.25 8.03
C ALA A 405 -12.25 -15.20 8.36
N ALA A 406 -12.70 -15.19 9.62
CA ALA A 406 -13.49 -14.08 10.14
C ALA A 406 -12.66 -12.79 10.19
N LYS A 407 -13.32 -11.66 9.98
CA LYS A 407 -12.69 -10.33 10.09
C LYS A 407 -12.62 -9.85 11.55
#